data_0343613d0aaa3b66e3f68cd9820f88eb
#
_entry.id   0343613d0aaa3b66e3f68cd9820f88eb
#
_cell.length_a   1.000
_cell.length_b   1.000
_cell.length_c   1.000
_cell.angle_alpha   90.00
_cell.angle_beta   90.00
_cell.angle_gamma   90.00
#
_symmetry.space_group_name_H-M   'P 1'
#
loop_
_entity.id
_entity.type
_entity.pdbx_description
1 polymer ?
#
loop_
_entity_poly.entity_id
_entity_poly.type
_entity_poly.pdbx_seq_one_letter_code
_entity_poly.pdbx_strand_id
1 'polypeptide(L)'
;MRLLSRIKYFLFLSLFLFSSCEEELESEALVFAEDVIFVSGEILRITGRVVSSGTVTITDHGFQISESPEFSSPIIISLGERSIPGRFIGSYGELSTGTDFFVRAFLITKGETSVSEAIEFSTLDPELIDYAPVFEEAGQTITINGKNLTVDSEVFFGSQRATITEFNNEAEIKVRAPNPAVGEYSVSVRVITDGKENVFDKNFEYIIGKWQLDSNYPGDPGFSRNVYFQHEGKLYSGMEDAGTAVQLFWTYDISTKTWQKKDFNGPYVVYPGVYNGGFLGGTDTNSIVKNFWTLDQSGNFIAEADVPFRLVQSVSFKVGDDLYVFGGQNEFGANNNSIRKYNFVSKEWIVLGTMPIVTSSRFPSFNLGNQMYFLTVSNDLWKYDANTSQWEQMASYPGATGAIGGGTIGDFGYVGLGNNSREMFEYDFVLDSWKRKTIIPGFNNDLTLGWFTTDDEIFVLRKPSRGTGASKLYKFEPFNF
;
A
#
# COMPACT_ATOMS: atom_id res chain seq x y z
N MET A 1 113.80 43.37 -53.14
CA MET A 1 113.84 41.92 -53.40
C MET A 1 112.56 41.27 -52.89
N ARG A 2 111.69 40.91 -53.82
CA ARG A 2 110.68 39.90 -53.86
C ARG A 2 109.96 39.57 -52.51
N LEU A 3 108.75 39.89 -52.38
CA LEU A 3 107.56 39.06 -52.03
C LEU A 3 106.42 39.90 -51.43
N LEU A 4 105.61 40.54 -52.22
CA LEU A 4 104.39 41.18 -51.77
C LEU A 4 103.38 41.27 -52.97
N SER A 5 102.84 40.15 -53.34
CA SER A 5 101.78 40.13 -54.36
C SER A 5 101.03 38.78 -54.33
N ARG A 6 100.25 38.46 -53.33
CA ARG A 6 99.19 37.37 -53.40
C ARG A 6 98.22 37.30 -52.19
N ILE A 7 97.80 38.46 -51.70
CA ILE A 7 96.68 38.45 -50.69
C ILE A 7 95.60 39.46 -51.08
N LYS A 8 95.01 39.33 -52.19
CA LYS A 8 93.83 40.16 -52.53
C LYS A 8 92.66 39.42 -53.18
N TYR A 9 92.67 38.10 -53.28
CA TYR A 9 91.56 37.33 -53.90
C TYR A 9 90.92 36.30 -52.99
N PHE A 10 91.14 36.32 -51.67
CA PHE A 10 90.49 35.32 -50.79
C PHE A 10 89.46 35.92 -49.83
N LEU A 11 89.14 37.21 -49.96
CA LEU A 11 88.16 37.88 -49.09
C LEU A 11 86.78 38.12 -49.71
N PHE A 12 86.47 37.54 -50.88
CA PHE A 12 85.24 37.78 -51.56
C PHE A 12 84.35 36.48 -51.77
N LEU A 13 84.77 35.32 -51.23
CA LEU A 13 84.07 34.04 -51.40
C LEU A 13 83.53 33.45 -50.10
N SER A 14 83.47 34.20 -48.99
CA SER A 14 82.97 33.72 -47.71
C SER A 14 81.73 34.45 -47.24
N LEU A 15 81.03 35.20 -48.12
CA LEU A 15 79.78 35.94 -47.75
C LEU A 15 78.50 35.42 -48.36
N PHE A 16 78.51 34.14 -48.80
CA PHE A 16 77.30 33.58 -49.47
C PHE A 16 76.87 32.18 -48.98
N LEU A 17 77.04 31.82 -47.71
CA LEU A 17 76.51 30.57 -47.20
C LEU A 17 76.01 30.68 -45.72
N PHE A 18 75.18 31.63 -45.40
CA PHE A 18 74.28 31.52 -44.23
C PHE A 18 72.90 32.11 -44.56
N SER A 19 72.19 31.59 -45.60
CA SER A 19 70.74 31.48 -45.55
C SER A 19 70.48 30.15 -44.87
N SER A 20 70.53 30.12 -43.53
CA SER A 20 69.88 29.13 -42.71
C SER A 20 68.39 29.30 -42.94
N CYS A 21 67.81 28.43 -43.71
CA CYS A 21 66.40 28.13 -43.52
C CYS A 21 66.27 27.65 -42.09
N GLU A 22 65.83 28.49 -41.17
CA GLU A 22 65.13 28.04 -39.98
C GLU A 22 63.87 27.39 -40.50
N GLU A 23 63.88 26.08 -40.70
CA GLU A 23 62.63 25.29 -40.59
C GLU A 23 62.09 25.60 -39.17
N GLU A 24 61.09 26.46 -39.05
CA GLU A 24 60.23 26.50 -37.86
C GLU A 24 59.74 25.07 -37.66
N LEU A 25 60.38 24.37 -36.72
CA LEU A 25 59.82 23.13 -36.20
C LEU A 25 58.41 23.45 -35.70
N GLU A 26 57.37 23.13 -36.51
CA GLU A 26 56.00 23.21 -36.05
C GLU A 26 55.93 22.34 -34.78
N SER A 27 55.80 22.98 -33.62
CA SER A 27 55.61 22.24 -32.38
C SER A 27 54.20 21.65 -32.40
N GLU A 28 54.11 20.32 -32.31
CA GLU A 28 52.84 19.64 -32.30
C GLU A 28 51.99 20.07 -31.06
N ALA A 29 50.69 20.24 -31.32
CA ALA A 29 49.77 20.46 -30.23
C ALA A 29 49.59 19.17 -29.44
N LEU A 30 49.73 19.26 -28.10
CA LEU A 30 49.73 18.09 -27.21
C LEU A 30 48.66 18.21 -26.15
N VAL A 31 47.85 17.14 -26.04
CA VAL A 31 46.71 17.02 -25.11
C VAL A 31 46.82 15.74 -24.30
N PHE A 32 46.36 15.80 -23.03
CA PHE A 32 46.25 14.65 -22.12
C PHE A 32 44.88 14.62 -21.49
N ALA A 33 44.29 13.43 -21.32
CA ALA A 33 43.33 13.16 -20.28
C ALA A 33 44.07 12.99 -18.95
N GLU A 34 43.68 13.72 -17.91
CA GLU A 34 44.44 13.72 -16.65
C GLU A 34 43.81 12.80 -15.62
N ASP A 35 42.49 12.97 -15.29
CA ASP A 35 41.85 12.25 -14.20
C ASP A 35 40.35 12.26 -14.32
N VAL A 36 39.71 11.13 -13.97
CA VAL A 36 38.26 11.02 -13.77
C VAL A 36 37.97 11.52 -12.36
N ILE A 37 37.38 12.71 -12.26
CA ILE A 37 37.15 13.38 -10.98
C ILE A 37 35.79 13.08 -10.34
N PHE A 38 34.87 12.55 -11.12
CA PHE A 38 33.57 12.11 -10.63
C PHE A 38 32.93 11.10 -11.61
N VAL A 39 32.30 10.08 -11.06
CA VAL A 39 31.46 9.13 -11.80
C VAL A 39 30.27 8.75 -10.94
N SER A 40 29.08 8.63 -11.56
CA SER A 40 27.86 8.06 -10.97
C SER A 40 27.30 6.97 -11.87
N GLY A 41 26.00 6.71 -11.81
CA GLY A 41 25.34 5.80 -12.74
C GLY A 41 25.42 6.26 -14.20
N GLU A 42 25.07 7.52 -14.46
CA GLU A 42 25.02 8.08 -15.81
C GLU A 42 26.07 9.20 -16.05
N ILE A 43 26.64 9.77 -15.00
CA ILE A 43 27.42 11.00 -15.09
C ILE A 43 28.91 10.72 -15.00
N LEU A 44 29.65 11.28 -15.93
CA LEU A 44 31.12 11.40 -15.91
C LEU A 44 31.53 12.87 -15.79
N ARG A 45 32.53 13.16 -14.95
CA ARG A 45 33.34 14.39 -15.01
C ARG A 45 34.81 14.03 -15.08
N ILE A 46 35.48 14.63 -16.04
CA ILE A 46 36.89 14.34 -16.33
C ILE A 46 37.68 15.63 -16.55
N THR A 47 38.95 15.63 -16.13
CA THR A 47 39.89 16.68 -16.43
C THR A 47 40.86 16.29 -17.54
N GLY A 48 41.19 17.26 -18.37
CA GLY A 48 42.22 17.17 -19.38
C GLY A 48 43.11 18.41 -19.36
N ARG A 49 44.20 18.31 -20.06
CA ARG A 49 45.16 19.42 -20.18
C ARG A 49 45.68 19.53 -21.59
N VAL A 50 45.64 20.74 -22.14
CA VAL A 50 46.45 21.13 -23.30
C VAL A 50 47.78 21.58 -22.77
N VAL A 51 48.85 20.87 -23.13
CA VAL A 51 50.22 21.19 -22.70
C VAL A 51 50.86 22.20 -23.64
N SER A 52 50.64 22.04 -24.96
CA SER A 52 51.11 22.96 -25.98
C SER A 52 50.02 23.12 -27.03
N SER A 53 49.78 24.36 -27.46
CA SER A 53 48.92 24.67 -28.62
C SER A 53 49.71 24.65 -29.95
N GLY A 54 51.02 24.48 -29.87
CA GLY A 54 51.87 24.63 -31.04
C GLY A 54 51.83 26.05 -31.60
N THR A 55 52.11 26.17 -32.87
CA THR A 55 51.98 27.42 -33.65
C THR A 55 50.64 27.55 -34.35
N VAL A 56 49.69 26.63 -34.06
CA VAL A 56 48.39 26.52 -34.74
C VAL A 56 47.23 26.81 -33.80
N THR A 57 46.15 27.31 -34.35
CA THR A 57 44.91 27.54 -33.63
C THR A 57 44.18 26.22 -33.36
N ILE A 58 43.79 25.99 -32.13
CA ILE A 58 42.92 24.86 -31.72
C ILE A 58 41.50 25.29 -32.07
N THR A 59 40.87 24.59 -32.98
CA THR A 59 39.49 24.86 -33.46
C THR A 59 38.43 24.13 -32.60
N ASP A 60 38.81 23.00 -31.97
CA ASP A 60 38.00 22.30 -31.01
C ASP A 60 38.88 21.47 -30.06
N HIS A 61 38.39 21.23 -28.86
CA HIS A 61 39.00 20.32 -27.90
C HIS A 61 37.92 19.69 -27.02
N GLY A 62 38.28 18.64 -26.32
CA GLY A 62 37.31 17.96 -25.43
C GLY A 62 37.69 16.52 -25.17
N PHE A 63 36.65 15.67 -25.09
CA PHE A 63 36.83 14.25 -24.77
C PHE A 63 36.01 13.36 -25.72
N GLN A 64 36.54 12.18 -25.93
CA GLN A 64 35.88 11.07 -26.59
C GLN A 64 35.67 9.96 -25.57
N ILE A 65 34.40 9.44 -25.46
CA ILE A 65 34.03 8.33 -24.59
C ILE A 65 33.62 7.17 -25.44
N SER A 66 33.98 5.94 -25.11
CA SER A 66 33.63 4.74 -25.87
C SER A 66 33.61 3.52 -24.95
N GLU A 67 32.71 2.55 -25.23
CA GLU A 67 32.75 1.22 -24.62
C GLU A 67 33.86 0.33 -25.18
N SER A 68 34.45 0.73 -26.31
CA SER A 68 35.53 0.01 -26.97
C SER A 68 36.83 0.82 -26.97
N PRO A 69 37.97 0.19 -26.66
CA PRO A 69 39.28 0.86 -26.68
C PRO A 69 39.68 1.37 -28.07
N GLU A 70 39.04 0.88 -29.14
CA GLU A 70 39.30 1.34 -30.53
C GLU A 70 38.59 2.66 -30.85
N PHE A 71 37.68 3.14 -30.04
CA PHE A 71 36.90 4.36 -30.27
C PHE A 71 36.21 4.41 -31.64
N SER A 72 35.62 3.28 -32.08
CA SER A 72 35.03 3.17 -33.43
C SER A 72 33.83 4.10 -33.65
N SER A 73 33.05 4.39 -32.61
CA SER A 73 31.91 5.32 -32.60
C SER A 73 31.80 6.03 -31.25
N PRO A 74 32.77 6.93 -30.94
CA PRO A 74 32.80 7.53 -29.63
C PRO A 74 31.72 8.60 -29.45
N ILE A 75 31.25 8.76 -28.20
CA ILE A 75 30.52 9.94 -27.75
C ILE A 75 31.53 11.10 -27.68
N ILE A 76 31.19 12.26 -28.26
CA ILE A 76 32.07 13.43 -28.33
C ILE A 76 31.58 14.51 -27.36
N ILE A 77 32.43 14.91 -26.44
CA ILE A 77 32.27 16.11 -25.62
C ILE A 77 33.07 17.23 -26.23
N SER A 78 32.48 18.08 -27.07
CA SER A 78 33.12 19.24 -27.68
C SER A 78 33.06 20.42 -26.71
N LEU A 79 34.19 21.09 -26.48
CA LEU A 79 34.34 22.29 -25.64
C LEU A 79 34.65 23.53 -26.46
N GLY A 80 34.74 23.40 -27.80
CA GLY A 80 34.99 24.50 -28.74
C GLY A 80 36.43 24.94 -28.84
N GLU A 81 36.65 26.16 -29.37
CA GLU A 81 37.97 26.76 -29.62
C GLU A 81 38.74 27.02 -28.33
N ARG A 82 40.07 26.95 -28.43
CA ARG A 82 40.97 27.26 -27.30
C ARG A 82 42.25 27.94 -27.78
N SER A 83 42.55 29.07 -27.16
CA SER A 83 43.74 29.87 -27.54
C SER A 83 44.93 29.72 -26.62
N ILE A 84 44.75 29.14 -25.43
CA ILE A 84 45.81 29.05 -24.40
C ILE A 84 45.92 27.62 -23.85
N PRO A 85 47.15 27.15 -23.56
CA PRO A 85 47.36 25.90 -22.82
C PRO A 85 46.72 25.93 -21.43
N GLY A 86 46.52 24.77 -20.78
CA GLY A 86 46.00 24.65 -19.45
C GLY A 86 44.95 23.54 -19.30
N ARG A 87 44.44 23.39 -18.10
CA ARG A 87 43.39 22.40 -17.76
C ARG A 87 42.02 22.79 -18.32
N PHE A 88 41.25 21.77 -18.61
CA PHE A 88 39.83 21.87 -18.97
C PHE A 88 39.06 20.72 -18.33
N ILE A 89 37.74 20.89 -18.19
CA ILE A 89 36.85 19.91 -17.60
C ILE A 89 35.72 19.59 -18.61
N GLY A 90 35.50 18.30 -18.82
CA GLY A 90 34.32 17.78 -19.54
C GLY A 90 33.35 17.12 -18.60
N SER A 91 32.07 17.15 -18.96
CA SER A 91 31.02 16.44 -18.25
C SER A 91 30.05 15.82 -19.29
N TYR A 92 29.62 14.60 -19.01
CA TYR A 92 28.58 13.91 -19.80
C TYR A 92 27.63 13.19 -18.82
N GLY A 93 26.34 13.11 -19.12
CA GLY A 93 25.30 12.68 -18.20
C GLY A 93 24.31 11.66 -18.74
N GLU A 94 24.65 10.93 -19.80
CA GLU A 94 23.77 9.94 -20.43
C GLU A 94 24.53 8.64 -20.73
N LEU A 95 25.37 8.20 -19.79
CA LEU A 95 26.08 6.92 -19.88
C LEU A 95 25.19 5.79 -19.35
N SER A 96 25.41 4.58 -19.86
CA SER A 96 24.77 3.37 -19.31
C SER A 96 25.36 3.05 -17.91
N THR A 97 24.52 2.63 -16.96
CA THR A 97 24.92 2.29 -15.60
C THR A 97 25.74 1.00 -15.56
N GLY A 98 26.69 0.91 -14.60
CA GLY A 98 27.53 -0.28 -14.36
C GLY A 98 28.19 -0.82 -15.62
N THR A 99 28.68 0.08 -16.46
CA THR A 99 29.30 -0.23 -17.75
C THR A 99 30.73 0.29 -17.79
N ASP A 100 31.61 -0.50 -18.38
CA ASP A 100 33.01 -0.12 -18.55
C ASP A 100 33.21 0.76 -19.78
N PHE A 101 33.94 1.87 -19.62
CA PHE A 101 34.19 2.84 -20.65
C PHE A 101 35.68 3.21 -20.72
N PHE A 102 36.09 3.67 -21.90
CA PHE A 102 37.33 4.32 -22.16
C PHE A 102 37.07 5.79 -22.47
N VAL A 103 37.90 6.69 -21.94
CA VAL A 103 37.85 8.12 -22.23
C VAL A 103 39.21 8.66 -22.58
N ARG A 104 39.30 9.46 -23.65
CA ARG A 104 40.54 10.16 -24.04
C ARG A 104 40.25 11.62 -24.38
N ALA A 105 41.23 12.47 -24.18
CA ALA A 105 41.15 13.84 -24.61
C ALA A 105 41.45 13.95 -26.11
N PHE A 106 40.88 14.93 -26.76
CA PHE A 106 41.19 15.28 -28.14
C PHE A 106 41.37 16.79 -28.31
N LEU A 107 42.08 17.17 -29.36
CA LEU A 107 42.11 18.52 -29.92
C LEU A 107 42.15 18.47 -31.45
N ILE A 108 41.59 19.48 -32.09
CA ILE A 108 41.55 19.64 -33.52
C ILE A 108 42.30 20.91 -33.91
N THR A 109 43.30 20.75 -34.82
CA THR A 109 44.08 21.87 -35.37
C THR A 109 44.13 21.74 -36.88
N LYS A 110 43.79 22.80 -37.65
CA LYS A 110 43.82 22.77 -39.16
C LYS A 110 43.09 21.54 -39.76
N GLY A 111 42.11 20.95 -39.05
CA GLY A 111 41.41 19.77 -39.52
C GLY A 111 42.04 18.43 -39.15
N GLU A 112 43.19 18.41 -38.48
CA GLU A 112 43.79 17.20 -37.95
C GLU A 112 43.39 17.03 -36.49
N THR A 113 43.15 15.77 -36.09
CA THR A 113 42.77 15.42 -34.70
C THR A 113 43.92 14.73 -34.01
N SER A 114 44.39 15.31 -32.90
CA SER A 114 45.32 14.68 -31.95
C SER A 114 44.53 14.16 -30.76
N VAL A 115 44.89 12.97 -30.27
CA VAL A 115 44.23 12.33 -29.14
C VAL A 115 45.28 11.93 -28.09
N SER A 116 44.84 11.89 -26.81
CA SER A 116 45.66 11.35 -25.72
C SER A 116 45.58 9.82 -25.63
N GLU A 117 46.35 9.23 -24.74
CA GLU A 117 46.07 7.88 -24.23
C GLU A 117 44.72 7.86 -23.56
N ALA A 118 44.09 6.68 -23.56
CA ALA A 118 42.78 6.47 -22.92
C ALA A 118 42.92 6.14 -21.44
N ILE A 119 41.97 6.61 -20.65
CA ILE A 119 41.73 6.22 -19.25
C ILE A 119 40.52 5.31 -19.24
N GLU A 120 40.63 4.16 -18.58
CA GLU A 120 39.53 3.25 -18.32
C GLU A 120 38.79 3.67 -17.06
N PHE A 121 37.45 3.61 -17.07
CA PHE A 121 36.59 3.84 -15.90
C PHE A 121 35.29 3.04 -16.05
N SER A 122 34.61 2.79 -14.92
CA SER A 122 33.30 2.15 -14.91
C SER A 122 32.27 3.10 -14.29
N THR A 123 31.08 3.18 -14.88
CA THR A 123 29.92 3.78 -14.22
C THR A 123 29.43 2.89 -13.08
N LEU A 124 28.69 3.47 -12.14
CA LEU A 124 28.24 2.74 -10.96
C LEU A 124 26.97 1.94 -11.24
N ASP A 125 26.86 0.77 -10.62
CA ASP A 125 25.66 -0.06 -10.70
C ASP A 125 24.46 0.58 -9.97
N PRO A 126 23.22 0.37 -10.46
CA PRO A 126 22.01 0.76 -9.74
C PRO A 126 21.86 -0.07 -8.45
N GLU A 127 21.48 0.60 -7.36
CA GLU A 127 21.26 0.01 -6.04
C GLU A 127 19.91 0.45 -5.51
N LEU A 128 19.08 -0.49 -5.01
CA LEU A 128 17.84 -0.19 -4.29
C LEU A 128 18.10 -0.10 -2.79
N ILE A 129 17.53 0.92 -2.13
CA ILE A 129 17.67 1.13 -0.68
C ILE A 129 16.39 0.72 0.04
N ASP A 130 15.30 1.40 -0.23
CA ASP A 130 13.96 1.12 0.33
C ASP A 130 12.85 1.70 -0.54
N TYR A 131 11.62 1.42 -0.16
CA TYR A 131 10.44 2.10 -0.71
C TYR A 131 9.36 2.29 0.36
N ALA A 132 8.54 3.31 0.20
CA ALA A 132 7.46 3.63 1.12
C ALA A 132 6.26 4.31 0.40
N PRO A 133 5.04 4.04 0.89
CA PRO A 133 4.63 3.01 1.85
C PRO A 133 4.77 1.60 1.29
N VAL A 134 4.89 0.59 2.17
CA VAL A 134 4.96 -0.84 1.79
C VAL A 134 3.57 -1.48 1.65
N PHE A 135 2.51 -0.75 1.97
CA PHE A 135 1.11 -1.12 1.76
C PHE A 135 0.31 0.13 1.42
N GLU A 136 -0.53 0.07 0.36
CA GLU A 136 -1.36 1.20 -0.07
C GLU A 136 -2.40 0.72 -1.12
N GLU A 137 -3.38 1.58 -1.41
CA GLU A 137 -4.35 1.37 -2.50
C GLU A 137 -3.69 1.58 -3.87
N ALA A 138 -4.24 0.93 -4.90
CA ALA A 138 -3.84 1.20 -6.29
C ALA A 138 -4.05 2.69 -6.64
N GLY A 139 -3.15 3.24 -7.46
CA GLY A 139 -3.17 4.65 -7.87
C GLY A 139 -2.52 5.62 -6.89
N GLN A 140 -2.13 5.18 -5.69
CA GLN A 140 -1.41 6.00 -4.72
C GLN A 140 0.07 6.12 -5.07
N THR A 141 0.71 7.15 -4.52
CA THR A 141 2.12 7.41 -4.79
C THR A 141 3.01 6.59 -3.87
N ILE A 142 3.95 5.87 -4.47
CA ILE A 142 5.01 5.13 -3.78
C ILE A 142 6.34 5.80 -4.12
N THR A 143 7.15 6.08 -3.10
CA THR A 143 8.49 6.61 -3.25
C THR A 143 9.49 5.47 -3.16
N ILE A 144 10.37 5.36 -4.15
CA ILE A 144 11.44 4.38 -4.25
C ILE A 144 12.76 5.14 -4.10
N ASN A 145 13.57 4.75 -3.14
CA ASN A 145 14.89 5.29 -2.88
C ASN A 145 15.95 4.33 -3.36
N GLY A 146 16.98 4.86 -4.00
CA GLY A 146 18.09 4.09 -4.54
C GLY A 146 19.34 4.92 -4.76
N LYS A 147 20.23 4.38 -5.56
CA LYS A 147 21.41 5.08 -6.10
C LYS A 147 21.59 4.66 -7.56
N ASN A 148 22.13 5.58 -8.34
CA ASN A 148 22.45 5.36 -9.75
C ASN A 148 21.21 4.88 -10.57
N LEU A 149 20.03 5.31 -10.16
CA LEU A 149 18.79 5.10 -10.94
C LEU A 149 18.76 6.07 -12.11
N THR A 150 18.15 5.70 -13.23
CA THR A 150 18.05 6.53 -14.42
C THR A 150 16.61 6.99 -14.67
N VAL A 151 16.45 8.04 -15.47
CA VAL A 151 15.12 8.54 -15.85
C VAL A 151 14.33 7.48 -16.66
N ASP A 152 15.04 6.60 -17.36
CA ASP A 152 14.48 5.52 -18.18
C ASP A 152 14.26 4.21 -17.39
N SER A 153 14.49 4.22 -16.07
CA SER A 153 14.20 3.07 -15.22
C SER A 153 12.73 2.66 -15.34
N GLU A 154 12.48 1.36 -15.30
CA GLU A 154 11.14 0.79 -15.29
C GLU A 154 10.85 0.17 -13.92
N VAL A 155 9.66 0.46 -13.36
CA VAL A 155 9.24 -0.06 -12.05
C VAL A 155 8.05 -1.00 -12.23
N PHE A 156 8.11 -2.14 -11.54
CA PHE A 156 7.06 -3.16 -11.58
C PHE A 156 6.60 -3.55 -10.18
N PHE A 157 5.30 -3.76 -10.04
CA PHE A 157 4.63 -4.35 -8.89
C PHE A 157 4.07 -5.70 -9.32
N GLY A 158 4.73 -6.80 -8.96
CA GLY A 158 4.45 -8.11 -9.53
C GLY A 158 4.58 -8.11 -11.05
N SER A 159 3.49 -8.45 -11.74
CA SER A 159 3.44 -8.44 -13.20
C SER A 159 3.15 -7.05 -13.81
N GLN A 160 2.72 -6.07 -13.02
CA GLN A 160 2.21 -4.79 -13.51
C GLN A 160 3.28 -3.69 -13.50
N ARG A 161 3.43 -2.99 -14.65
CA ARG A 161 4.32 -1.83 -14.76
C ARG A 161 3.68 -0.60 -14.13
N ALA A 162 4.42 0.09 -13.25
CA ALA A 162 4.03 1.35 -12.65
C ALA A 162 4.31 2.54 -13.57
N THR A 163 3.57 3.63 -13.36
CA THR A 163 3.83 4.91 -14.02
C THR A 163 4.73 5.75 -13.15
N ILE A 164 5.91 6.12 -13.65
CA ILE A 164 6.80 7.08 -12.99
C ILE A 164 6.17 8.47 -13.11
N THR A 165 6.06 9.17 -11.98
CA THR A 165 5.50 10.52 -11.89
C THR A 165 6.55 11.58 -11.60
N GLU A 166 7.67 11.19 -10.99
CA GLU A 166 8.76 12.09 -10.62
C GLU A 166 10.08 11.31 -10.55
N PHE A 167 11.17 11.93 -11.00
CA PHE A 167 12.52 11.40 -10.91
C PHE A 167 13.45 12.47 -10.33
N ASN A 168 14.17 12.14 -9.27
CA ASN A 168 15.04 13.06 -8.53
C ASN A 168 16.48 12.54 -8.43
N ASN A 169 17.35 13.08 -9.29
CA ASN A 169 18.81 12.99 -9.17
C ASN A 169 19.39 11.58 -8.94
N GLU A 170 19.06 10.60 -9.73
CA GLU A 170 19.56 9.22 -9.60
C GLU A 170 19.26 8.54 -8.23
N ALA A 171 18.54 9.21 -7.32
CA ALA A 171 18.38 8.75 -5.95
C ALA A 171 16.93 8.39 -5.57
N GLU A 172 15.95 8.98 -6.24
CA GLU A 172 14.54 8.81 -5.90
C GLU A 172 13.66 8.73 -7.14
N ILE A 173 12.77 7.76 -7.17
CA ILE A 173 11.69 7.63 -8.16
C ILE A 173 10.35 7.63 -7.44
N LYS A 174 9.39 8.47 -7.85
CA LYS A 174 8.01 8.37 -7.41
C LYS A 174 7.17 7.75 -8.51
N VAL A 175 6.39 6.75 -8.12
CA VAL A 175 5.51 6.02 -9.02
C VAL A 175 4.07 6.00 -8.51
N ARG A 176 3.12 5.80 -9.40
CA ARG A 176 1.76 5.39 -9.02
C ARG A 176 1.70 3.88 -9.00
N ALA A 177 1.27 3.31 -7.86
CA ALA A 177 1.00 1.88 -7.76
C ALA A 177 -0.02 1.48 -8.83
N PRO A 178 0.30 0.53 -9.72
CA PRO A 178 -0.64 0.08 -10.75
C PRO A 178 -1.82 -0.69 -10.13
N ASN A 179 -2.88 -0.93 -10.89
CA ASN A 179 -3.90 -1.88 -10.45
C ASN A 179 -3.28 -3.28 -10.37
N PRO A 180 -3.53 -4.04 -9.28
CA PRO A 180 -3.02 -5.40 -9.18
C PRO A 180 -3.66 -6.31 -10.23
N ALA A 181 -2.96 -7.33 -10.67
CA ALA A 181 -3.59 -8.45 -11.36
C ALA A 181 -4.46 -9.25 -10.36
N VAL A 182 -5.48 -9.93 -10.88
CA VAL A 182 -6.40 -10.71 -10.04
C VAL A 182 -5.61 -11.76 -9.25
N GLY A 183 -5.73 -11.71 -7.92
CA GLY A 183 -5.01 -12.60 -7.00
C GLY A 183 -3.59 -12.16 -6.64
N GLU A 184 -3.04 -11.13 -7.27
CA GLU A 184 -1.71 -10.58 -6.96
C GLU A 184 -1.81 -9.39 -5.99
N TYR A 185 -2.15 -9.66 -4.73
CA TYR A 185 -2.34 -8.60 -3.72
C TYR A 185 -1.14 -8.40 -2.79
N SER A 186 -0.19 -9.34 -2.80
CA SER A 186 1.12 -9.25 -2.16
C SER A 186 2.17 -9.51 -3.22
N VAL A 187 2.88 -8.49 -3.66
CA VAL A 187 3.72 -8.56 -4.86
C VAL A 187 5.13 -8.05 -4.61
N SER A 188 6.11 -8.62 -5.30
CA SER A 188 7.47 -8.08 -5.32
C SER A 188 7.49 -6.74 -6.03
N VAL A 189 8.32 -5.82 -5.54
CA VAL A 189 8.65 -4.55 -6.24
C VAL A 189 10.03 -4.67 -6.83
N ARG A 190 10.14 -4.41 -8.13
CA ARG A 190 11.40 -4.50 -8.87
C ARG A 190 11.60 -3.27 -9.74
N VAL A 191 12.86 -2.90 -9.93
CA VAL A 191 13.27 -1.79 -10.80
C VAL A 191 14.27 -2.33 -11.81
N ILE A 192 14.05 -1.99 -13.07
CA ILE A 192 14.95 -2.31 -14.17
C ILE A 192 15.59 -1.00 -14.63
N THR A 193 16.90 -0.92 -14.55
CA THR A 193 17.70 0.23 -14.99
C THR A 193 18.75 -0.25 -15.98
N ASP A 194 18.75 0.26 -17.21
CA ASP A 194 19.64 -0.18 -18.31
C ASP A 194 19.67 -1.71 -18.50
N GLY A 195 18.50 -2.35 -18.38
CA GLY A 195 18.36 -3.80 -18.49
C GLY A 195 18.81 -4.61 -17.25
N LYS A 196 19.31 -3.96 -16.20
CA LYS A 196 19.66 -4.60 -14.92
C LYS A 196 18.46 -4.60 -13.99
N GLU A 197 18.03 -5.80 -13.58
CA GLU A 197 16.91 -5.97 -12.66
C GLU A 197 17.38 -6.03 -11.21
N ASN A 198 16.81 -5.17 -10.36
CA ASN A 198 16.96 -5.15 -8.93
C ASN A 198 15.59 -5.34 -8.26
N VAL A 199 15.51 -6.18 -7.22
CA VAL A 199 14.27 -6.55 -6.53
C VAL A 199 14.40 -6.23 -5.05
N PHE A 200 13.35 -5.62 -4.46
CA PHE A 200 13.30 -5.42 -3.02
C PHE A 200 12.99 -6.73 -2.27
N ASP A 201 13.58 -6.90 -1.10
CA ASP A 201 13.33 -8.07 -0.23
C ASP A 201 11.90 -8.11 0.32
N LYS A 202 11.26 -6.95 0.48
CA LYS A 202 9.90 -6.82 1.02
C LYS A 202 8.89 -6.72 -0.10
N ASN A 203 7.79 -7.47 0.03
CA ASN A 203 6.65 -7.32 -0.86
C ASN A 203 5.85 -6.06 -0.54
N PHE A 204 5.24 -5.50 -1.59
CA PHE A 204 4.20 -4.50 -1.48
C PHE A 204 2.84 -5.18 -1.29
N GLU A 205 2.08 -4.71 -0.29
CA GLU A 205 0.75 -5.22 0.02
C GLU A 205 -0.32 -4.24 -0.48
N TYR A 206 -1.15 -4.68 -1.43
CA TYR A 206 -2.28 -3.88 -1.87
C TYR A 206 -3.39 -3.85 -0.80
N ILE A 207 -3.86 -2.65 -0.46
CA ILE A 207 -5.10 -2.47 0.29
C ILE A 207 -6.25 -2.67 -0.69
N ILE A 208 -6.97 -3.78 -0.54
CA ILE A 208 -8.07 -4.17 -1.40
C ILE A 208 -9.40 -4.14 -0.66
N GLY A 209 -10.48 -4.20 -1.42
CA GLY A 209 -11.86 -4.17 -0.96
C GLY A 209 -12.59 -2.95 -1.51
N LYS A 210 -13.79 -3.17 -2.02
CA LYS A 210 -14.57 -2.14 -2.69
C LYS A 210 -15.85 -1.84 -1.96
N TRP A 211 -16.02 -0.58 -1.57
CA TRP A 211 -17.26 -0.09 -1.00
C TRP A 211 -18.17 0.49 -2.07
N GLN A 212 -19.46 0.15 -2.00
CA GLN A 212 -20.49 0.70 -2.87
C GLN A 212 -21.69 1.13 -2.03
N LEU A 213 -22.34 2.25 -2.42
CA LEU A 213 -23.66 2.57 -1.91
C LEU A 213 -24.65 1.58 -2.56
N ASP A 214 -25.26 0.75 -1.75
CA ASP A 214 -26.21 -0.25 -2.25
C ASP A 214 -27.64 0.26 -2.20
N SER A 215 -28.07 0.88 -1.07
CA SER A 215 -29.42 1.41 -0.93
C SER A 215 -29.51 2.53 0.10
N ASN A 216 -30.59 3.32 0.05
CA ASN A 216 -30.98 4.21 1.13
C ASN A 216 -31.95 3.47 2.06
N TYR A 217 -31.74 3.58 3.36
CA TYR A 217 -32.61 3.00 4.37
C TYR A 217 -33.89 3.84 4.53
N PRO A 218 -35.08 3.25 4.44
CA PRO A 218 -36.33 4.00 4.50
C PRO A 218 -36.78 4.38 5.92
N GLY A 219 -36.23 3.75 6.95
CA GLY A 219 -36.52 4.06 8.34
C GLY A 219 -35.72 5.27 8.85
N ASP A 220 -36.05 5.69 10.05
CA ASP A 220 -35.28 6.70 10.78
C ASP A 220 -34.76 6.10 12.10
N PRO A 221 -33.64 5.37 12.07
CA PRO A 221 -33.02 4.87 13.28
C PRO A 221 -32.50 6.05 14.10
N GLY A 222 -32.97 6.22 15.32
CA GLY A 222 -32.59 7.31 16.20
C GLY A 222 -31.09 7.28 16.53
N PHE A 223 -30.75 6.53 17.53
CA PHE A 223 -29.38 6.29 17.98
C PHE A 223 -29.13 4.79 18.06
N SER A 224 -27.90 4.36 18.20
CA SER A 224 -27.32 3.01 18.14
C SER A 224 -28.02 1.88 18.95
N ARG A 225 -29.34 1.86 19.00
CA ARG A 225 -30.14 0.87 19.76
C ARG A 225 -30.88 -0.14 18.89
N ASN A 226 -30.67 -0.11 17.59
CA ASN A 226 -31.33 -0.99 16.64
C ASN A 226 -31.03 -2.46 16.92
N VAL A 227 -32.05 -3.28 16.69
CA VAL A 227 -31.89 -4.73 16.59
C VAL A 227 -31.64 -5.05 15.12
N TYR A 228 -30.53 -5.68 14.82
CA TYR A 228 -30.17 -6.04 13.45
C TYR A 228 -29.63 -7.47 13.38
N PHE A 229 -30.04 -8.21 12.40
CA PHE A 229 -29.61 -9.58 12.11
C PHE A 229 -29.96 -9.95 10.67
N GLN A 230 -29.52 -11.12 10.22
CA GLN A 230 -29.86 -11.64 8.90
C GLN A 230 -30.61 -12.98 8.99
N HIS A 231 -31.39 -13.27 7.96
CA HIS A 231 -32.10 -14.52 7.82
C HIS A 231 -32.47 -14.75 6.36
N GLU A 232 -32.16 -15.94 5.80
CA GLU A 232 -32.58 -16.40 4.47
C GLU A 232 -32.38 -15.32 3.36
N GLY A 233 -31.15 -14.78 3.25
CA GLY A 233 -30.81 -13.77 2.23
C GLY A 233 -31.42 -12.38 2.44
N LYS A 234 -31.98 -12.12 3.61
CA LYS A 234 -32.54 -10.82 3.98
C LYS A 234 -31.87 -10.25 5.21
N LEU A 235 -31.69 -8.92 5.19
CA LEU A 235 -31.19 -8.14 6.32
C LEU A 235 -32.40 -7.57 7.07
N TYR A 236 -32.39 -7.68 8.38
CA TYR A 236 -33.43 -7.16 9.28
C TYR A 236 -32.83 -6.03 10.13
N SER A 237 -33.47 -4.86 10.11
CA SER A 237 -33.13 -3.73 10.99
C SER A 237 -34.40 -3.17 11.58
N GLY A 238 -34.46 -3.02 12.91
CA GLY A 238 -35.68 -2.56 13.55
C GLY A 238 -35.51 -2.15 14.99
N MET A 239 -36.61 -2.00 15.70
CA MET A 239 -36.71 -1.47 17.07
C MET A 239 -36.11 -0.06 17.15
N GLU A 240 -36.54 0.80 16.24
CA GLU A 240 -36.02 2.16 16.07
C GLU A 240 -36.44 3.04 17.25
N ASP A 241 -35.54 3.95 17.65
CA ASP A 241 -35.77 4.96 18.69
C ASP A 241 -35.43 6.35 18.13
N ALA A 242 -36.32 6.89 17.31
CA ALA A 242 -36.25 8.29 16.84
C ALA A 242 -36.97 9.26 17.80
N GLY A 243 -36.91 8.98 19.11
CA GLY A 243 -37.66 9.72 20.15
C GLY A 243 -38.98 9.09 20.54
N THR A 244 -39.42 8.09 19.81
CA THR A 244 -40.56 7.20 20.15
C THR A 244 -40.20 5.77 19.79
N ALA A 245 -40.38 4.83 20.72
CA ALA A 245 -40.16 3.41 20.49
C ALA A 245 -41.05 2.88 19.36
N VAL A 246 -40.45 2.38 18.29
CA VAL A 246 -41.14 1.85 17.13
C VAL A 246 -40.93 0.34 17.03
N GLN A 247 -42.02 -0.43 17.20
CA GLN A 247 -42.05 -1.90 17.18
C GLN A 247 -42.23 -2.44 15.78
N LEU A 248 -41.23 -2.22 14.92
CA LEU A 248 -41.25 -2.76 13.56
C LEU A 248 -39.83 -3.10 13.09
N PHE A 249 -39.78 -3.89 12.03
CA PHE A 249 -38.54 -4.14 11.29
C PHE A 249 -38.70 -3.67 9.85
N TRP A 250 -37.59 -3.23 9.29
CA TRP A 250 -37.39 -3.13 7.86
C TRP A 250 -36.57 -4.33 7.41
N THR A 251 -36.99 -4.96 6.33
CA THR A 251 -36.27 -6.08 5.72
C THR A 251 -35.72 -5.65 4.38
N TYR A 252 -34.48 -5.91 4.14
CA TYR A 252 -33.83 -5.69 2.85
C TYR A 252 -33.58 -7.03 2.18
N ASP A 253 -34.15 -7.20 1.01
CA ASP A 253 -33.90 -8.36 0.16
C ASP A 253 -32.67 -8.06 -0.71
N ILE A 254 -31.60 -8.81 -0.50
CA ILE A 254 -30.31 -8.60 -1.16
C ILE A 254 -30.43 -8.84 -2.67
N SER A 255 -31.25 -9.80 -3.09
CA SER A 255 -31.39 -10.19 -4.49
C SER A 255 -32.14 -9.15 -5.32
N THR A 256 -33.18 -8.57 -4.75
CA THR A 256 -34.04 -7.56 -5.43
C THR A 256 -33.67 -6.12 -5.10
N LYS A 257 -32.77 -5.92 -4.13
CA LYS A 257 -32.34 -4.62 -3.61
C LYS A 257 -33.48 -3.74 -3.12
N THR A 258 -34.50 -4.36 -2.49
CA THR A 258 -35.70 -3.66 -2.05
C THR A 258 -35.90 -3.75 -0.55
N TRP A 259 -36.36 -2.64 0.03
CA TRP A 259 -36.79 -2.57 1.41
C TRP A 259 -38.30 -2.82 1.54
N GLN A 260 -38.68 -3.59 2.54
CA GLN A 260 -40.07 -3.84 2.89
C GLN A 260 -40.26 -3.70 4.40
N LYS A 261 -41.40 -3.12 4.79
CA LYS A 261 -41.80 -3.05 6.18
C LYS A 261 -42.27 -4.41 6.66
N LYS A 262 -41.80 -4.83 7.84
CA LYS A 262 -42.19 -6.08 8.48
C LYS A 262 -42.74 -5.77 9.86
N ASP A 263 -44.02 -6.04 10.06
CA ASP A 263 -44.66 -5.86 11.37
C ASP A 263 -44.10 -6.87 12.38
N PHE A 264 -43.97 -6.39 13.61
CA PHE A 264 -43.55 -7.20 14.75
C PHE A 264 -44.57 -7.01 15.90
N ASN A 265 -45.19 -8.08 16.32
CA ASN A 265 -46.24 -8.06 17.34
C ASN A 265 -45.73 -8.35 18.77
N GLY A 266 -44.40 -8.48 18.92
CA GLY A 266 -43.76 -8.63 20.24
C GLY A 266 -43.47 -7.29 20.94
N PRO A 267 -42.92 -7.31 22.13
CA PRO A 267 -42.58 -6.10 22.85
C PRO A 267 -41.40 -5.35 22.21
N TYR A 268 -41.38 -4.04 22.42
CA TYR A 268 -40.20 -3.25 22.10
C TYR A 268 -39.01 -3.71 22.96
N VAL A 269 -37.85 -3.98 22.34
CA VAL A 269 -36.62 -4.36 23.01
C VAL A 269 -35.40 -3.70 22.39
N VAL A 270 -34.43 -3.35 23.20
CA VAL A 270 -33.12 -2.84 22.81
C VAL A 270 -32.01 -3.67 23.43
N TYR A 271 -30.88 -3.70 22.77
CA TYR A 271 -29.69 -4.47 23.22
C TYR A 271 -29.93 -5.97 23.47
N PRO A 272 -30.74 -6.68 22.70
CA PRO A 272 -30.84 -8.13 22.84
C PRO A 272 -29.52 -8.80 22.41
N GLY A 273 -29.38 -10.08 22.73
CA GLY A 273 -28.46 -10.96 22.03
C GLY A 273 -29.03 -11.29 20.67
N VAL A 274 -28.33 -10.95 19.58
CA VAL A 274 -28.77 -11.22 18.22
C VAL A 274 -28.01 -12.39 17.61
N TYR A 275 -28.68 -13.14 16.73
CA TYR A 275 -28.08 -14.23 15.96
C TYR A 275 -28.77 -14.33 14.58
N ASN A 276 -28.18 -15.08 13.66
CA ASN A 276 -28.80 -15.30 12.35
C ASN A 276 -30.13 -16.03 12.49
N GLY A 277 -31.23 -15.31 12.26
CA GLY A 277 -32.61 -15.81 12.38
C GLY A 277 -33.33 -15.40 13.64
N GLY A 278 -32.80 -14.48 14.48
CA GLY A 278 -33.56 -14.00 15.63
C GLY A 278 -32.77 -13.26 16.71
N PHE A 279 -33.43 -13.14 17.88
CA PHE A 279 -32.84 -12.44 19.02
C PHE A 279 -33.47 -12.90 20.34
N LEU A 280 -32.75 -12.63 21.45
CA LEU A 280 -33.21 -13.01 22.80
C LEU A 280 -32.81 -11.99 23.86
N GLY A 281 -33.61 -11.91 24.94
CA GLY A 281 -33.37 -11.00 26.05
C GLY A 281 -33.46 -9.54 25.63
N GLY A 282 -32.58 -8.72 26.15
CA GLY A 282 -32.56 -7.28 25.96
C GLY A 282 -33.30 -6.55 27.07
N THR A 283 -33.57 -5.27 26.85
CA THR A 283 -34.35 -4.45 27.79
C THR A 283 -35.51 -3.79 27.06
N ASP A 284 -36.67 -3.77 27.71
CA ASP A 284 -37.80 -2.91 27.33
C ASP A 284 -37.58 -1.51 27.95
N THR A 285 -38.60 -0.70 28.02
CA THR A 285 -38.54 0.65 28.59
C THR A 285 -38.19 0.67 30.09
N ASN A 286 -38.34 -0.45 30.82
CA ASN A 286 -38.30 -0.48 32.29
C ASN A 286 -37.44 -1.62 32.87
N SER A 287 -37.27 -2.72 32.16
CA SER A 287 -36.60 -3.90 32.73
C SER A 287 -35.93 -4.77 31.69
N ILE A 288 -35.00 -5.62 32.12
CA ILE A 288 -34.42 -6.66 31.29
C ILE A 288 -35.43 -7.78 31.13
N VAL A 289 -35.69 -8.14 29.88
CA VAL A 289 -36.73 -9.09 29.51
C VAL A 289 -36.15 -10.49 29.22
N LYS A 290 -37.05 -11.47 29.13
CA LYS A 290 -36.72 -12.87 28.86
C LYS A 290 -37.18 -13.34 27.48
N ASN A 291 -37.63 -12.43 26.65
CA ASN A 291 -38.19 -12.76 25.34
C ASN A 291 -37.17 -13.49 24.47
N PHE A 292 -37.66 -14.48 23.72
CA PHE A 292 -36.88 -15.23 22.79
C PHE A 292 -37.66 -15.36 21.47
N TRP A 293 -37.07 -14.82 20.41
CA TRP A 293 -37.70 -14.76 19.09
C TRP A 293 -36.84 -15.42 18.05
N THR A 294 -37.45 -16.23 17.20
CA THR A 294 -36.83 -16.82 16.02
C THR A 294 -37.69 -16.52 14.78
N LEU A 295 -37.14 -16.73 13.60
CA LEU A 295 -37.87 -16.62 12.34
C LEU A 295 -38.09 -18.01 11.74
N ASP A 296 -39.28 -18.22 11.16
CA ASP A 296 -39.51 -19.37 10.29
C ASP A 296 -38.88 -19.15 8.91
N GLN A 297 -38.92 -20.17 8.04
CA GLN A 297 -38.40 -20.08 6.68
C GLN A 297 -39.06 -19.00 5.82
N SER A 298 -40.28 -18.59 6.16
CA SER A 298 -40.99 -17.49 5.49
C SER A 298 -40.64 -16.11 6.06
N GLY A 299 -39.78 -16.05 7.09
CA GLY A 299 -39.37 -14.83 7.78
C GLY A 299 -40.46 -14.30 8.74
N ASN A 300 -41.39 -15.12 9.25
CA ASN A 300 -42.32 -14.70 10.28
C ASN A 300 -41.71 -14.90 11.67
N PHE A 301 -41.96 -13.92 12.55
CA PHE A 301 -41.49 -14.00 13.94
C PHE A 301 -42.29 -15.05 14.72
N ILE A 302 -41.58 -15.96 15.35
CA ILE A 302 -42.13 -16.97 16.24
C ILE A 302 -41.57 -16.68 17.65
N ALA A 303 -42.48 -16.59 18.62
CA ALA A 303 -42.10 -16.53 20.02
C ALA A 303 -41.71 -17.93 20.51
N GLU A 304 -40.47 -18.10 20.93
CA GLU A 304 -40.03 -19.27 21.67
C GLU A 304 -40.38 -19.12 23.16
N ALA A 305 -40.21 -20.19 23.93
CA ALA A 305 -40.33 -20.11 25.36
C ALA A 305 -39.33 -19.11 25.95
N ASP A 306 -39.73 -18.33 26.93
CA ASP A 306 -38.89 -17.38 27.63
C ASP A 306 -37.58 -18.03 28.08
N VAL A 307 -36.45 -17.32 27.89
CA VAL A 307 -35.15 -17.78 28.41
C VAL A 307 -35.16 -17.89 29.93
N PRO A 308 -34.53 -18.89 30.55
CA PRO A 308 -34.56 -19.10 32.01
C PRO A 308 -33.77 -18.05 32.80
N PHE A 309 -33.17 -17.07 32.10
CA PHE A 309 -32.32 -16.02 32.70
C PHE A 309 -32.68 -14.65 32.11
N ARG A 310 -32.18 -13.57 32.70
CA ARG A 310 -32.29 -12.21 32.18
C ARG A 310 -30.93 -11.73 31.75
N LEU A 311 -30.79 -11.37 30.47
CA LEU A 311 -29.55 -10.85 29.90
C LEU A 311 -29.81 -9.71 28.93
N VAL A 312 -28.93 -8.73 28.96
CA VAL A 312 -28.85 -7.64 28.00
C VAL A 312 -27.43 -7.58 27.44
N GLN A 313 -27.30 -7.25 26.18
CA GLN A 313 -25.99 -7.13 25.49
C GLN A 313 -25.18 -8.45 25.47
N SER A 314 -25.82 -9.60 25.46
CA SER A 314 -25.15 -10.87 25.23
C SER A 314 -24.72 -11.03 23.77
N VAL A 315 -23.67 -11.80 23.54
CA VAL A 315 -23.23 -12.23 22.21
C VAL A 315 -23.81 -13.61 21.91
N SER A 316 -24.38 -13.81 20.72
CA SER A 316 -25.01 -15.07 20.37
C SER A 316 -24.60 -15.56 18.99
N PHE A 317 -24.33 -16.86 18.87
CA PHE A 317 -24.02 -17.54 17.61
C PHE A 317 -24.88 -18.78 17.43
N LYS A 318 -25.51 -18.88 16.26
CA LYS A 318 -26.22 -20.10 15.86
C LYS A 318 -25.28 -20.95 15.00
N VAL A 319 -25.07 -22.20 15.43
CA VAL A 319 -24.24 -23.17 14.72
C VAL A 319 -25.04 -24.48 14.61
N GLY A 320 -25.53 -24.78 13.44
CA GLY A 320 -26.47 -25.89 13.23
C GLY A 320 -27.75 -25.69 14.04
N ASP A 321 -28.11 -26.68 14.86
CA ASP A 321 -29.26 -26.67 15.76
C ASP A 321 -28.96 -26.05 17.14
N ASP A 322 -27.74 -25.63 17.39
CA ASP A 322 -27.30 -25.06 18.66
C ASP A 322 -27.20 -23.53 18.59
N LEU A 323 -27.68 -22.83 19.62
CA LEU A 323 -27.51 -21.42 19.87
C LEU A 323 -26.62 -21.23 21.09
N TYR A 324 -25.42 -20.72 20.88
CA TYR A 324 -24.49 -20.36 21.94
C TYR A 324 -24.73 -18.91 22.38
N VAL A 325 -24.80 -18.67 23.71
CA VAL A 325 -25.01 -17.34 24.29
C VAL A 325 -23.91 -17.06 25.31
N PHE A 326 -23.20 -15.97 25.07
CA PHE A 326 -22.02 -15.58 25.83
C PHE A 326 -22.22 -14.24 26.54
N GLY A 327 -21.86 -14.19 27.80
CA GLY A 327 -21.73 -12.94 28.57
C GLY A 327 -23.02 -12.13 28.70
N GLY A 328 -22.86 -10.81 28.47
CA GLY A 328 -23.91 -9.82 28.70
C GLY A 328 -23.95 -9.29 30.13
N GLN A 329 -25.05 -8.58 30.48
CA GLN A 329 -25.30 -8.09 31.82
C GLN A 329 -26.60 -8.69 32.37
N ASN A 330 -26.60 -8.97 33.67
CA ASN A 330 -27.77 -9.44 34.38
C ASN A 330 -28.69 -8.28 34.81
N GLU A 331 -29.81 -8.58 35.47
CA GLU A 331 -30.81 -7.62 35.98
C GLU A 331 -30.25 -6.58 36.95
N PHE A 332 -29.08 -6.79 37.51
CA PHE A 332 -28.41 -5.88 38.45
C PHE A 332 -27.34 -5.02 37.71
N GLY A 333 -27.22 -5.12 36.40
CA GLY A 333 -26.19 -4.45 35.60
C GLY A 333 -24.78 -5.03 35.77
N ALA A 334 -24.67 -6.17 36.47
CA ALA A 334 -23.39 -6.85 36.63
C ALA A 334 -23.05 -7.68 35.37
N ASN A 335 -21.79 -7.68 35.01
CA ASN A 335 -21.31 -8.51 33.91
C ASN A 335 -21.53 -9.99 34.23
N ASN A 336 -22.05 -10.71 33.26
CA ASN A 336 -22.25 -12.15 33.33
C ASN A 336 -21.19 -12.83 32.46
N ASN A 337 -20.49 -13.79 33.01
CA ASN A 337 -19.45 -14.52 32.26
C ASN A 337 -19.86 -15.95 31.90
N SER A 338 -21.13 -16.30 32.03
CA SER A 338 -21.62 -17.65 31.70
C SER A 338 -21.64 -17.88 30.20
N ILE A 339 -21.32 -19.10 29.80
CA ILE A 339 -21.54 -19.66 28.46
C ILE A 339 -22.75 -20.57 28.54
N ARG A 340 -23.75 -20.32 27.73
CA ARG A 340 -24.98 -21.09 27.67
C ARG A 340 -25.21 -21.60 26.26
N LYS A 341 -25.88 -22.75 26.16
CA LYS A 341 -26.26 -23.33 24.88
C LYS A 341 -27.75 -23.73 24.92
N TYR A 342 -28.45 -23.36 23.89
CA TYR A 342 -29.82 -23.81 23.60
C TYR A 342 -29.80 -24.70 22.36
N ASN A 343 -30.51 -25.84 22.44
CA ASN A 343 -30.69 -26.67 21.26
C ASN A 343 -32.12 -26.51 20.72
N PHE A 344 -32.26 -26.13 19.46
CA PHE A 344 -33.57 -25.88 18.81
C PHE A 344 -34.39 -27.14 18.62
N VAL A 345 -33.81 -28.33 18.65
CA VAL A 345 -34.54 -29.61 18.52
C VAL A 345 -35.07 -30.09 19.86
N SER A 346 -34.22 -30.19 20.86
CA SER A 346 -34.61 -30.63 22.22
C SER A 346 -35.33 -29.54 23.03
N LYS A 347 -35.19 -28.25 22.62
CA LYS A 347 -35.70 -27.05 23.33
C LYS A 347 -35.12 -26.88 24.74
N GLU A 348 -33.92 -27.35 24.97
CA GLU A 348 -33.29 -27.34 26.28
C GLU A 348 -32.14 -26.36 26.37
N TRP A 349 -31.98 -25.72 27.52
CA TRP A 349 -30.85 -24.87 27.88
C TRP A 349 -29.85 -25.61 28.78
N ILE A 350 -28.58 -25.51 28.47
CA ILE A 350 -27.50 -26.01 29.31
C ILE A 350 -26.46 -24.90 29.55
N VAL A 351 -25.80 -24.95 30.70
CA VAL A 351 -24.64 -24.09 31.02
C VAL A 351 -23.38 -24.90 30.70
N LEU A 352 -22.55 -24.35 29.82
CA LEU A 352 -21.31 -24.98 29.38
C LEU A 352 -20.10 -24.61 30.25
N GLY A 353 -20.11 -23.41 30.89
CA GLY A 353 -19.00 -22.94 31.67
C GLY A 353 -18.99 -21.43 31.81
N THR A 354 -17.79 -20.90 32.01
CA THR A 354 -17.57 -19.46 32.18
C THR A 354 -16.47 -18.96 31.25
N MET A 355 -16.55 -17.70 30.88
CA MET A 355 -15.58 -17.00 30.05
C MET A 355 -14.47 -16.40 30.91
N PRO A 356 -13.20 -16.41 30.47
CA PRO A 356 -12.10 -15.71 31.10
C PRO A 356 -12.13 -14.19 30.86
N ILE A 357 -13.00 -13.71 29.96
CA ILE A 357 -13.11 -12.33 29.51
C ILE A 357 -14.50 -11.77 29.76
N VAL A 358 -14.62 -10.45 29.70
CA VAL A 358 -15.90 -9.74 29.65
C VAL A 358 -16.18 -9.37 28.20
N THR A 359 -17.33 -9.78 27.67
CA THR A 359 -17.79 -9.42 26.32
C THR A 359 -19.18 -8.83 26.36
N SER A 360 -19.53 -8.14 25.28
CA SER A 360 -20.82 -7.48 25.10
C SER A 360 -21.15 -7.44 23.61
N SER A 361 -22.43 -7.46 23.23
CA SER A 361 -22.87 -7.24 21.84
C SER A 361 -22.48 -5.86 21.28
N ARG A 362 -21.90 -5.01 22.10
CA ARG A 362 -21.29 -3.74 21.66
C ARG A 362 -19.91 -3.90 21.05
N PHE A 363 -19.27 -5.05 21.25
CA PHE A 363 -17.95 -5.35 20.71
C PHE A 363 -18.09 -6.36 19.57
N PRO A 364 -17.24 -6.28 18.55
CA PRO A 364 -17.25 -7.24 17.47
C PRO A 364 -17.08 -8.66 17.94
N SER A 365 -17.89 -9.53 17.34
CA SER A 365 -17.74 -10.97 17.50
C SER A 365 -18.15 -11.65 16.19
N PHE A 366 -17.48 -12.73 15.88
CA PHE A 366 -17.70 -13.48 14.64
C PHE A 366 -17.34 -14.95 14.87
N ASN A 367 -17.74 -15.83 13.97
CA ASN A 367 -17.41 -17.25 14.09
C ASN A 367 -17.00 -17.87 12.76
N LEU A 368 -16.11 -18.84 12.83
CA LEU A 368 -15.79 -19.77 11.75
C LEU A 368 -16.18 -21.18 12.23
N GLY A 369 -17.33 -21.68 11.74
CA GLY A 369 -17.89 -22.92 12.23
C GLY A 369 -18.09 -22.92 13.76
N ASN A 370 -17.46 -23.86 14.44
CA ASN A 370 -17.51 -24.03 15.92
C ASN A 370 -16.49 -23.17 16.68
N GLN A 371 -15.71 -22.34 16.01
CA GLN A 371 -14.77 -21.41 16.62
C GLN A 371 -15.40 -20.02 16.67
N MET A 372 -15.51 -19.44 17.85
CA MET A 372 -16.12 -18.14 18.09
C MET A 372 -15.08 -17.15 18.57
N TYR A 373 -15.02 -16.00 17.96
CA TYR A 373 -14.02 -14.96 18.19
C TYR A 373 -14.67 -13.74 18.83
N PHE A 374 -14.02 -13.17 19.84
CA PHE A 374 -14.52 -12.05 20.62
C PHE A 374 -13.46 -10.97 20.74
N LEU A 375 -13.79 -9.77 20.33
CA LEU A 375 -12.95 -8.62 20.59
C LEU A 375 -13.30 -8.03 21.94
N THR A 376 -12.29 -7.71 22.75
CA THR A 376 -12.47 -7.01 24.03
C THR A 376 -12.37 -5.50 23.86
N VAL A 377 -12.70 -4.76 24.91
CA VAL A 377 -12.56 -3.29 24.94
C VAL A 377 -11.11 -2.82 24.74
N SER A 378 -10.13 -3.66 25.09
CA SER A 378 -8.69 -3.40 24.93
C SER A 378 -8.11 -3.86 23.60
N ASN A 379 -8.95 -4.23 22.63
CA ASN A 379 -8.56 -4.77 21.35
C ASN A 379 -7.90 -6.16 21.38
N ASP A 380 -7.98 -6.88 22.50
CA ASP A 380 -7.55 -8.28 22.54
C ASP A 380 -8.56 -9.16 21.83
N LEU A 381 -8.10 -10.00 20.93
CA LEU A 381 -8.92 -11.01 20.27
C LEU A 381 -8.80 -12.34 21.01
N TRP A 382 -9.94 -12.92 21.35
CA TRP A 382 -10.03 -14.22 22.00
C TRP A 382 -10.85 -15.20 21.17
N LYS A 383 -10.40 -16.43 21.10
CA LYS A 383 -11.07 -17.54 20.42
C LYS A 383 -11.60 -18.53 21.46
N TYR A 384 -12.84 -18.96 21.30
CA TYR A 384 -13.44 -20.10 21.99
C TYR A 384 -13.73 -21.21 20.99
N ASP A 385 -13.23 -22.41 21.23
CA ASP A 385 -13.54 -23.60 20.44
C ASP A 385 -14.64 -24.42 21.16
N ALA A 386 -15.81 -24.49 20.56
CA ALA A 386 -16.96 -25.19 21.13
C ALA A 386 -16.81 -26.73 21.18
N ASN A 387 -15.91 -27.31 20.39
CA ASN A 387 -15.66 -28.75 20.42
C ASN A 387 -14.81 -29.15 21.61
N THR A 388 -13.85 -28.30 21.99
CA THR A 388 -12.88 -28.58 23.05
C THR A 388 -13.18 -27.81 24.34
N SER A 389 -14.06 -26.79 24.27
CA SER A 389 -14.36 -25.83 25.34
C SER A 389 -13.12 -25.05 25.80
N GLN A 390 -12.15 -24.84 24.93
CA GLN A 390 -10.90 -24.14 25.23
C GLN A 390 -10.94 -22.69 24.77
N TRP A 391 -10.23 -21.83 25.49
CA TRP A 391 -10.01 -20.44 25.16
C TRP A 391 -8.56 -20.22 24.77
N GLU A 392 -8.34 -19.35 23.75
CA GLU A 392 -7.02 -18.96 23.27
C GLU A 392 -7.02 -17.47 22.95
N GLN A 393 -5.93 -16.78 23.30
CA GLN A 393 -5.72 -15.39 22.91
C GLN A 393 -5.01 -15.36 21.56
N MET A 394 -5.56 -14.60 20.64
CA MET A 394 -5.09 -14.44 19.26
C MET A 394 -4.42 -13.07 19.10
N ALA A 395 -3.90 -12.79 17.89
CA ALA A 395 -3.28 -11.50 17.57
C ALA A 395 -4.24 -10.33 17.83
N SER A 396 -3.79 -9.35 18.60
CA SER A 396 -4.58 -8.17 18.97
C SER A 396 -4.97 -7.35 17.75
N TYR A 397 -6.19 -6.81 17.74
CA TYR A 397 -6.72 -5.96 16.70
C TYR A 397 -5.95 -4.63 16.59
N PRO A 398 -5.39 -4.28 15.41
CA PRO A 398 -4.53 -3.10 15.26
C PRO A 398 -5.29 -1.78 15.05
N GLY A 399 -6.61 -1.84 14.81
CA GLY A 399 -7.42 -0.66 14.52
C GLY A 399 -7.84 0.14 15.75
N ALA A 400 -8.66 1.16 15.51
CA ALA A 400 -9.17 2.02 16.58
C ALA A 400 -10.02 1.23 17.57
N THR A 401 -9.89 1.56 18.87
CA THR A 401 -10.71 0.96 19.93
C THR A 401 -12.20 1.23 19.71
N GLY A 402 -13.06 0.39 20.28
CA GLY A 402 -14.51 0.52 20.15
C GLY A 402 -15.00 0.19 18.74
N ALA A 403 -14.37 -0.75 18.06
CA ALA A 403 -14.90 -1.33 16.82
C ALA A 403 -16.35 -1.81 17.06
N ILE A 404 -17.22 -1.64 16.06
CA ILE A 404 -18.67 -1.86 16.22
C ILE A 404 -19.12 -3.09 15.43
N GLY A 405 -18.49 -3.38 14.30
CA GLY A 405 -18.90 -4.47 13.41
C GLY A 405 -17.90 -5.61 13.37
N GLY A 406 -18.42 -6.82 13.21
CA GLY A 406 -17.63 -8.02 12.99
C GLY A 406 -18.43 -9.09 12.25
N GLY A 407 -17.74 -9.88 11.42
CA GLY A 407 -18.34 -10.97 10.66
C GLY A 407 -17.30 -11.81 9.95
N THR A 408 -17.70 -12.88 9.30
CA THR A 408 -16.81 -13.82 8.60
C THR A 408 -17.25 -13.99 7.14
N ILE A 409 -16.30 -13.94 6.21
CA ILE A 409 -16.46 -14.31 4.81
C ILE A 409 -15.37 -15.33 4.47
N GLY A 410 -15.77 -16.54 4.05
CA GLY A 410 -14.85 -17.63 3.77
C GLY A 410 -13.93 -17.90 4.98
N ASP A 411 -12.63 -17.87 4.75
CA ASP A 411 -11.59 -18.14 5.76
C ASP A 411 -11.05 -16.86 6.44
N PHE A 412 -11.83 -15.75 6.42
CA PHE A 412 -11.41 -14.48 6.97
C PHE A 412 -12.46 -13.86 7.89
N GLY A 413 -12.00 -13.30 9.02
CA GLY A 413 -12.80 -12.45 9.90
C GLY A 413 -12.66 -10.99 9.50
N TYR A 414 -13.72 -10.20 9.63
CA TYR A 414 -13.69 -8.76 9.35
C TYR A 414 -14.15 -7.99 10.58
N VAL A 415 -13.39 -6.96 10.95
CA VAL A 415 -13.66 -6.10 12.11
C VAL A 415 -13.38 -4.66 11.75
N GLY A 416 -14.19 -3.73 12.25
CA GLY A 416 -13.92 -2.33 11.97
C GLY A 416 -14.89 -1.32 12.54
N LEU A 417 -14.79 -0.11 11.99
CA LEU A 417 -15.68 1.02 12.24
C LEU A 417 -15.68 1.45 13.72
N GLY A 418 -14.50 1.45 14.35
CA GLY A 418 -14.32 1.88 15.72
C GLY A 418 -14.62 3.35 15.96
N ASN A 419 -14.38 3.83 17.16
CA ASN A 419 -14.66 5.21 17.56
C ASN A 419 -13.99 6.23 16.64
N ASN A 420 -14.81 7.03 15.95
CA ASN A 420 -14.37 8.02 14.97
C ASN A 420 -13.44 7.47 13.89
N SER A 421 -13.57 6.19 13.53
CA SER A 421 -12.80 5.55 12.48
C SER A 421 -13.68 5.00 11.36
N ARG A 422 -13.13 4.99 10.15
CA ARG A 422 -13.73 4.36 8.97
C ARG A 422 -12.95 3.12 8.55
N GLU A 423 -11.96 2.74 9.35
CA GLU A 423 -11.09 1.62 9.05
C GLU A 423 -11.78 0.29 9.25
N MET A 424 -11.41 -0.66 8.42
CA MET A 424 -11.77 -2.07 8.52
C MET A 424 -10.53 -2.92 8.32
N PHE A 425 -10.47 -4.02 9.03
CA PHE A 425 -9.39 -5.00 8.95
C PHE A 425 -9.94 -6.39 8.70
N GLU A 426 -9.21 -7.15 7.93
CA GLU A 426 -9.37 -8.57 7.68
C GLU A 426 -8.45 -9.35 8.61
N TYR A 427 -8.97 -10.36 9.25
CA TYR A 427 -8.24 -11.29 10.09
C TYR A 427 -8.10 -12.63 9.39
N ASP A 428 -6.87 -13.06 9.20
CA ASP A 428 -6.54 -14.38 8.64
C ASP A 428 -6.50 -15.42 9.77
N PHE A 429 -7.42 -16.39 9.75
CA PHE A 429 -7.52 -17.43 10.77
C PHE A 429 -6.35 -18.41 10.80
N VAL A 430 -5.64 -18.56 9.66
CA VAL A 430 -4.51 -19.46 9.53
C VAL A 430 -3.21 -18.82 9.98
N LEU A 431 -3.00 -17.56 9.57
CA LEU A 431 -1.77 -16.81 9.84
C LEU A 431 -1.81 -16.06 11.17
N ASP A 432 -2.95 -16.02 11.86
CA ASP A 432 -3.18 -15.22 13.07
C ASP A 432 -2.69 -13.77 12.87
N SER A 433 -3.16 -13.13 11.81
CA SER A 433 -2.67 -11.81 11.42
C SER A 433 -3.76 -10.94 10.84
N TRP A 434 -3.55 -9.61 10.91
CA TRP A 434 -4.49 -8.61 10.45
C TRP A 434 -3.99 -7.90 9.20
N LYS A 435 -4.89 -7.66 8.24
CA LYS A 435 -4.64 -6.82 7.06
C LYS A 435 -5.66 -5.69 6.99
N ARG A 436 -5.19 -4.49 6.71
CA ARG A 436 -6.07 -3.33 6.50
C ARG A 436 -6.79 -3.45 5.16
N LYS A 437 -8.08 -3.08 5.16
CA LYS A 437 -8.93 -2.99 3.96
C LYS A 437 -9.23 -1.52 3.64
N THR A 438 -9.83 -1.27 2.49
CA THR A 438 -10.25 0.09 2.11
C THR A 438 -11.23 0.69 3.11
N ILE A 439 -11.17 2.00 3.30
CA ILE A 439 -12.01 2.70 4.27
C ILE A 439 -13.43 2.91 3.74
N ILE A 440 -14.43 2.76 4.62
CA ILE A 440 -15.83 3.00 4.26
C ILE A 440 -16.08 4.47 3.89
N PRO A 441 -16.91 4.78 2.88
CA PRO A 441 -17.30 6.15 2.55
C PRO A 441 -18.03 6.87 3.69
N GLY A 442 -17.98 8.21 3.69
CA GLY A 442 -18.64 9.06 4.68
C GLY A 442 -17.65 9.75 5.62
N PHE A 443 -18.11 10.13 6.80
CA PHE A 443 -17.29 10.81 7.82
C PHE A 443 -16.91 9.85 8.95
N ASN A 444 -15.81 10.14 9.62
CA ASN A 444 -15.31 9.30 10.72
C ASN A 444 -16.34 9.10 11.84
N ASN A 445 -17.15 10.11 12.11
CA ASN A 445 -18.17 10.12 13.16
C ASN A 445 -19.58 9.73 12.69
N ASP A 446 -19.75 9.22 11.47
CA ASP A 446 -21.01 8.63 11.06
C ASP A 446 -21.32 7.39 11.91
N LEU A 447 -22.58 7.25 12.32
CA LEU A 447 -22.98 6.16 13.21
C LEU A 447 -23.20 4.86 12.43
N THR A 448 -22.56 3.79 12.87
CA THR A 448 -22.85 2.43 12.37
C THR A 448 -24.05 1.87 13.15
N LEU A 449 -25.10 1.51 12.43
CA LEU A 449 -26.39 1.08 12.95
C LEU A 449 -26.67 -0.40 12.72
N GLY A 450 -25.91 -1.04 11.85
CA GLY A 450 -26.01 -2.46 11.55
C GLY A 450 -24.82 -2.95 10.77
N TRP A 451 -24.43 -4.19 11.04
CA TRP A 451 -23.39 -4.92 10.33
C TRP A 451 -23.93 -6.30 10.00
N PHE A 452 -23.92 -6.65 8.73
CA PHE A 452 -24.43 -7.93 8.24
C PHE A 452 -23.38 -8.57 7.35
N THR A 453 -23.19 -9.86 7.48
CA THR A 453 -22.20 -10.61 6.70
C THR A 453 -22.86 -11.77 6.00
N THR A 454 -22.83 -11.77 4.68
CA THR A 454 -23.24 -12.90 3.85
C THR A 454 -22.04 -13.77 3.49
N ASP A 455 -22.21 -14.75 2.63
CA ASP A 455 -21.12 -15.65 2.21
C ASP A 455 -20.00 -14.89 1.46
N ASP A 456 -20.33 -13.79 0.75
CA ASP A 456 -19.40 -13.09 -0.15
C ASP A 456 -19.25 -11.60 0.15
N GLU A 457 -20.15 -11.00 0.95
CA GLU A 457 -20.27 -9.55 1.07
C GLU A 457 -20.56 -9.11 2.51
N ILE A 458 -20.14 -7.90 2.86
CA ILE A 458 -20.51 -7.23 4.11
C ILE A 458 -21.43 -6.05 3.79
N PHE A 459 -22.54 -5.97 4.49
CA PHE A 459 -23.43 -4.81 4.43
C PHE A 459 -23.34 -4.02 5.74
N VAL A 460 -23.17 -2.71 5.61
CA VAL A 460 -23.08 -1.80 6.75
C VAL A 460 -24.13 -0.70 6.61
N LEU A 461 -25.02 -0.64 7.59
CA LEU A 461 -25.99 0.44 7.68
C LEU A 461 -25.37 1.61 8.47
N ARG A 462 -25.26 2.77 7.84
CA ARG A 462 -24.69 3.98 8.44
C ARG A 462 -25.65 5.17 8.39
N LYS A 463 -25.69 5.92 9.49
CA LYS A 463 -26.38 7.21 9.60
C LYS A 463 -25.36 8.35 9.51
N PRO A 464 -25.52 9.30 8.58
CA PRO A 464 -24.68 10.48 8.52
C PRO A 464 -24.71 11.28 9.82
N SER A 465 -23.56 11.63 10.35
CA SER A 465 -23.42 12.49 11.53
C SER A 465 -23.69 13.97 11.25
N ARG A 466 -23.66 14.34 9.98
CA ARG A 466 -23.88 15.71 9.49
C ARG A 466 -25.00 15.74 8.46
N GLY A 467 -25.89 16.72 8.64
CA GLY A 467 -27.04 16.93 7.74
C GLY A 467 -28.26 16.08 8.06
N THR A 468 -29.30 16.23 7.26
CA THR A 468 -30.60 15.51 7.38
C THR A 468 -30.69 14.35 6.37
N GLY A 469 -29.55 13.80 5.98
CA GLY A 469 -29.53 12.72 4.98
C GLY A 469 -30.08 11.40 5.52
N ALA A 470 -30.72 10.63 4.65
CA ALA A 470 -31.16 9.27 4.98
C ALA A 470 -29.97 8.39 5.38
N SER A 471 -30.21 7.42 6.27
CA SER A 471 -29.26 6.36 6.55
C SER A 471 -29.00 5.54 5.28
N LYS A 472 -27.77 5.07 5.12
CA LYS A 472 -27.28 4.44 3.89
C LYS A 472 -26.83 3.02 4.19
N LEU A 473 -27.23 2.09 3.34
CA LEU A 473 -26.69 0.74 3.32
C LEU A 473 -25.54 0.71 2.33
N TYR A 474 -24.34 0.48 2.84
CA TYR A 474 -23.14 0.25 2.03
C TYR A 474 -22.86 -1.23 1.92
N LYS A 475 -22.43 -1.65 0.74
CA LYS A 475 -21.94 -2.99 0.46
C LYS A 475 -20.42 -2.96 0.35
N PHE A 476 -19.76 -3.95 0.91
CA PHE A 476 -18.32 -4.17 0.81
C PHE A 476 -18.03 -5.52 0.15
N GLU A 477 -17.22 -5.50 -0.88
CA GLU A 477 -16.71 -6.66 -1.62
C GLU A 477 -15.22 -6.81 -1.29
N PRO A 478 -14.84 -7.79 -0.45
CA PRO A 478 -13.49 -7.85 0.15
C PRO A 478 -12.34 -8.06 -0.84
N PHE A 479 -12.63 -8.71 -1.97
CA PHE A 479 -11.63 -9.14 -2.95
C PHE A 479 -11.66 -8.32 -4.25
N ASN A 480 -12.43 -7.23 -4.29
CA ASN A 480 -12.49 -6.28 -5.39
C ASN A 480 -11.65 -5.02 -5.11
N PHE A 481 -11.34 -4.24 -6.18
CA PHE A 481 -10.60 -2.97 -6.14
C PHE A 481 -11.16 -1.95 -7.14
#